data_395b8a7a3312bebf03d6ba36014d2a5a
#
_entry.id   395b8a7a3312bebf03d6ba36014d2a5a
#
_cell.length_a   1.000
_cell.length_b   1.000
_cell.length_c   1.000
_cell.angle_alpha   90.00
_cell.angle_beta   90.00
_cell.angle_gamma   90.00
#
_symmetry.space_group_name_H-M   'P 1'
#
loop_
_entity.id
_entity.type
_entity.pdbx_description
1 polymer ?
#
loop_
_entity_poly.entity_id
_entity_poly.type
_entity_poly.pdbx_seq_one_letter_code
_entity_poly.pdbx_strand_id
1 'polypeptide(L)'
;MIWQPILGFAVVAAVAIAFVASPLWRAATGKARFLLLASVAVFVLGVGGGVYWMVGRPHLAARDAKGLTNDERDVRALIPPLIKRVRQYPNDDKAWRYLASAYMSASDPADAAKALAKVIALVGKTDPVLDAAYGESLVLANDGAVPDEAENSFKTALQVDPHSAPARFYLGLARAQHHDNAAALQYWQSLLADIPADSSLHQVLVNKMAMLTSQSGGMPAGGPMAMVAKLAAQLKADPNNGLGWLQLVRAYHVLGEDDKARAALNQARTAFKGNKDMLAAFDTAEKDLH
;
A
#
# COMPACT_ATOMS: atom_id res chain seq x y z
N MET A 1 -4.08 26.77 -14.62
CA MET A 1 -2.73 26.51 -15.17
C MET A 1 -2.64 25.11 -15.79
N ILE A 2 -3.57 24.76 -16.71
CA ILE A 2 -3.71 23.40 -17.29
C ILE A 2 -2.81 23.21 -18.53
N TRP A 3 -2.22 24.29 -19.04
CA TRP A 3 -1.46 24.29 -20.31
C TRP A 3 0.02 23.88 -20.18
N GLN A 4 0.60 23.91 -18.98
CA GLN A 4 2.03 23.61 -18.79
C GLN A 4 2.43 22.17 -19.13
N PRO A 5 1.72 21.11 -18.67
CA PRO A 5 2.09 19.74 -19.05
C PRO A 5 1.80 19.44 -20.53
N ILE A 6 0.78 20.05 -21.13
CA ILE A 6 0.45 19.89 -22.55
C ILE A 6 1.51 20.57 -23.42
N LEU A 7 1.98 21.77 -23.04
CA LEU A 7 3.07 22.47 -23.71
C LEU A 7 4.39 21.70 -23.59
N GLY A 8 4.70 21.14 -22.43
CA GLY A 8 5.88 20.30 -22.22
C GLY A 8 5.89 19.07 -23.12
N PHE A 9 4.76 18.35 -23.19
CA PHE A 9 4.61 17.19 -24.06
C PHE A 9 4.68 17.56 -25.55
N ALA A 10 4.05 18.66 -25.94
CA ALA A 10 4.08 19.15 -27.32
C ALA A 10 5.51 19.52 -27.76
N VAL A 11 6.30 20.14 -26.88
CA VAL A 11 7.71 20.50 -27.17
C VAL A 11 8.57 19.23 -27.31
N VAL A 12 8.44 18.26 -26.41
CA VAL A 12 9.20 17.00 -26.47
C VAL A 12 8.82 16.20 -27.72
N ALA A 13 7.53 16.12 -28.04
CA ALA A 13 7.05 15.44 -29.25
C ALA A 13 7.56 16.14 -30.54
N ALA A 14 7.54 17.48 -30.57
CA ALA A 14 8.06 18.26 -31.71
C ALA A 14 9.57 18.05 -31.90
N VAL A 15 10.36 18.01 -30.83
CA VAL A 15 11.80 17.72 -30.86
C VAL A 15 12.08 16.31 -31.33
N ALA A 16 11.34 15.32 -30.84
CA ALA A 16 11.47 13.92 -31.25
C ALA A 16 11.11 13.72 -32.74
N ILE A 17 10.03 14.35 -33.21
CA ILE A 17 9.62 14.34 -34.61
C ILE A 17 10.69 15.02 -35.49
N ALA A 18 11.23 16.16 -35.07
CA ALA A 18 12.27 16.85 -35.79
C ALA A 18 13.57 16.05 -35.89
N PHE A 19 13.96 15.37 -34.80
CA PHE A 19 15.17 14.56 -34.75
C PHE A 19 15.07 13.32 -35.65
N VAL A 20 13.93 12.61 -35.62
CA VAL A 20 13.70 11.40 -36.44
C VAL A 20 13.41 11.76 -37.90
N ALA A 21 12.72 12.86 -38.16
CA ALA A 21 12.36 13.30 -39.52
C ALA A 21 13.52 13.97 -40.26
N SER A 22 14.50 14.56 -39.56
CA SER A 22 15.62 15.29 -40.17
C SER A 22 16.45 14.47 -41.19
N PRO A 23 16.93 13.25 -40.89
CA PRO A 23 17.66 12.43 -41.87
C PRO A 23 16.76 11.90 -42.99
N LEU A 24 15.49 11.60 -42.68
CA LEU A 24 14.51 11.06 -43.63
C LEU A 24 14.00 12.18 -44.60
N TRP A 25 13.96 13.43 -44.16
CA TRP A 25 13.61 14.58 -44.98
C TRP A 25 14.59 14.78 -46.14
N ARG A 26 15.87 14.48 -45.93
CA ARG A 26 16.92 14.61 -46.94
C ARG A 26 16.87 13.50 -47.97
N ALA A 27 16.34 12.32 -47.63
CA ALA A 27 16.32 11.15 -48.48
C ALA A 27 15.02 10.98 -49.31
N ALA A 28 13.91 11.60 -48.88
CA ALA A 28 12.60 11.43 -49.54
C ALA A 28 12.25 12.60 -50.45
N THR A 29 11.56 12.34 -51.59
CA THR A 29 11.12 13.37 -52.56
C THR A 29 9.59 13.34 -52.76
N GLY A 30 8.97 14.46 -53.02
CA GLY A 30 7.57 14.59 -53.41
C GLY A 30 6.55 14.10 -52.35
N LYS A 31 5.49 13.39 -52.77
CA LYS A 31 4.40 12.94 -51.93
C LYS A 31 4.86 11.96 -50.81
N ALA A 32 5.98 11.26 -51.02
CA ALA A 32 6.55 10.36 -50.05
C ALA A 32 6.97 11.08 -48.74
N ARG A 33 7.35 12.37 -48.79
CA ARG A 33 7.68 13.16 -47.59
C ARG A 33 6.50 13.33 -46.64
N PHE A 34 5.30 13.60 -47.19
CA PHE A 34 4.11 13.81 -46.42
C PHE A 34 3.62 12.49 -45.77
N LEU A 35 3.68 11.37 -46.47
CA LEU A 35 3.33 10.07 -45.95
C LEU A 35 4.26 9.60 -44.82
N LEU A 36 5.55 9.90 -44.95
CA LEU A 36 6.57 9.57 -43.96
C LEU A 36 6.43 10.42 -42.68
N LEU A 37 6.17 11.74 -42.82
CA LEU A 37 5.88 12.60 -41.68
C LEU A 37 4.58 12.19 -40.96
N ALA A 38 3.53 11.87 -41.72
CA ALA A 38 2.27 11.43 -41.17
C ALA A 38 2.44 10.09 -40.39
N SER A 39 3.20 9.12 -40.91
CA SER A 39 3.44 7.85 -40.25
C SER A 39 4.28 7.99 -38.96
N VAL A 40 5.31 8.87 -38.99
CA VAL A 40 6.11 9.19 -37.79
C VAL A 40 5.26 9.89 -36.73
N ALA A 41 4.46 10.86 -37.15
CA ALA A 41 3.55 11.56 -36.23
C ALA A 41 2.53 10.63 -35.60
N VAL A 42 1.90 9.74 -36.37
CA VAL A 42 0.94 8.73 -35.88
C VAL A 42 1.63 7.76 -34.91
N PHE A 43 2.86 7.33 -35.21
CA PHE A 43 3.61 6.43 -34.36
C PHE A 43 3.99 7.11 -33.02
N VAL A 44 4.53 8.34 -33.07
CA VAL A 44 4.93 9.08 -31.85
C VAL A 44 3.71 9.40 -30.98
N LEU A 45 2.60 9.82 -31.59
CA LEU A 45 1.36 10.13 -30.84
C LEU A 45 0.67 8.86 -30.35
N GLY A 46 0.67 7.78 -31.14
CA GLY A 46 0.06 6.50 -30.76
C GLY A 46 0.84 5.79 -29.67
N VAL A 47 2.15 5.64 -29.82
CA VAL A 47 2.99 4.98 -28.83
C VAL A 47 3.19 5.88 -27.61
N GLY A 48 3.50 7.15 -27.79
CA GLY A 48 3.65 8.10 -26.68
C GLY A 48 2.35 8.32 -25.91
N GLY A 49 1.22 8.44 -26.60
CA GLY A 49 -0.11 8.54 -25.99
C GLY A 49 -0.52 7.24 -25.30
N GLY A 50 -0.22 6.07 -25.88
CA GLY A 50 -0.48 4.76 -25.29
C GLY A 50 0.34 4.52 -24.04
N VAL A 51 1.64 4.82 -24.06
CA VAL A 51 2.51 4.75 -22.87
C VAL A 51 2.05 5.74 -21.79
N TYR A 52 1.70 6.96 -22.17
CA TYR A 52 1.16 7.95 -21.22
C TYR A 52 -0.16 7.47 -20.60
N TRP A 53 -1.04 6.85 -21.39
CA TRP A 53 -2.31 6.31 -20.87
C TRP A 53 -2.09 5.08 -19.98
N MET A 54 -1.08 4.27 -20.26
CA MET A 54 -0.78 3.03 -19.53
C MET A 54 0.06 3.27 -18.26
N VAL A 55 1.02 4.21 -18.30
CA VAL A 55 1.95 4.52 -17.20
C VAL A 55 1.56 5.82 -16.49
N GLY A 56 1.02 6.80 -17.22
CA GLY A 56 0.44 8.01 -16.66
C GLY A 56 -0.83 7.66 -15.90
N ARG A 57 -1.04 8.28 -14.76
CA ARG A 57 -2.27 8.11 -13.96
C ARG A 57 -3.32 9.14 -14.43
N PRO A 58 -3.98 8.93 -15.59
CA PRO A 58 -4.89 9.94 -16.17
C PRO A 58 -6.05 10.32 -15.26
N HIS A 59 -6.44 9.41 -14.34
CA HIS A 59 -7.42 9.67 -13.30
C HIS A 59 -6.94 10.72 -12.27
N LEU A 60 -5.64 10.81 -11.99
CA LEU A 60 -5.10 11.87 -11.13
C LEU A 60 -5.05 13.21 -11.86
N ALA A 61 -4.58 13.23 -13.11
CA ALA A 61 -4.60 14.43 -13.93
C ALA A 61 -6.02 14.93 -14.22
N ALA A 62 -6.99 14.02 -14.42
CA ALA A 62 -8.39 14.37 -14.58
C ALA A 62 -9.02 14.92 -13.28
N ARG A 63 -8.55 14.44 -12.12
CA ARG A 63 -8.94 14.93 -10.80
C ARG A 63 -8.45 16.36 -10.59
N ASP A 64 -7.18 16.63 -10.92
CA ASP A 64 -6.60 17.97 -10.87
C ASP A 64 -7.24 18.94 -11.88
N ALA A 65 -7.62 18.45 -13.05
CA ALA A 65 -8.25 19.24 -14.11
C ALA A 65 -9.73 19.58 -13.82
N LYS A 66 -10.47 18.68 -13.15
CA LYS A 66 -11.89 18.90 -12.76
C LYS A 66 -12.04 19.70 -11.47
N GLY A 67 -10.94 19.98 -10.76
CA GLY A 67 -10.97 20.54 -9.41
C GLY A 67 -11.48 19.51 -8.39
N LEU A 68 -11.78 19.99 -7.18
CA LEU A 68 -12.27 19.16 -6.08
C LEU A 68 -13.60 18.51 -6.44
N THR A 69 -13.80 17.26 -6.03
CA THR A 69 -15.13 16.61 -6.07
C THR A 69 -16.13 17.39 -5.22
N ASN A 70 -17.43 17.18 -5.44
CA ASN A 70 -18.44 17.84 -4.60
C ASN A 70 -18.24 17.50 -3.12
N ASP A 71 -17.94 16.24 -2.81
CA ASP A 71 -17.67 15.78 -1.44
C ASP A 71 -16.46 16.49 -0.83
N GLU A 72 -15.37 16.67 -1.59
CA GLU A 72 -14.17 17.39 -1.13
C GLU A 72 -14.44 18.89 -0.92
N ARG A 73 -15.31 19.51 -1.73
CA ARG A 73 -15.74 20.89 -1.55
C ARG A 73 -16.61 21.03 -0.31
N ASP A 74 -17.54 20.11 -0.10
CA ASP A 74 -18.44 20.11 1.04
C ASP A 74 -17.66 19.94 2.35
N VAL A 75 -16.67 19.03 2.38
CA VAL A 75 -15.78 18.85 3.53
C VAL A 75 -14.93 20.09 3.78
N ARG A 76 -14.33 20.69 2.75
CA ARG A 76 -13.55 21.94 2.89
C ARG A 76 -14.41 23.10 3.39
N ALA A 77 -15.69 23.15 3.05
CA ALA A 77 -16.61 24.16 3.54
C ALA A 77 -16.88 24.06 5.06
N LEU A 78 -16.64 22.88 5.67
CA LEU A 78 -16.77 22.69 7.12
C LEU A 78 -15.57 23.23 7.91
N ILE A 79 -14.42 23.41 7.30
CA ILE A 79 -13.18 23.84 7.98
C ILE A 79 -13.31 25.25 8.59
N PRO A 80 -13.76 26.30 7.88
CA PRO A 80 -13.89 27.64 8.48
C PRO A 80 -14.79 27.72 9.70
N PRO A 81 -16.02 27.14 9.74
CA PRO A 81 -16.84 27.13 10.93
C PRO A 81 -16.21 26.34 12.08
N LEU A 82 -15.49 25.23 11.82
CA LEU A 82 -14.78 24.49 12.83
C LEU A 82 -13.62 25.29 13.42
N ILE A 83 -12.84 25.99 12.59
CA ILE A 83 -11.79 26.91 13.05
C ILE A 83 -12.37 27.99 13.96
N LYS A 84 -13.50 28.59 13.56
CA LYS A 84 -14.19 29.59 14.41
C LYS A 84 -14.58 28.98 15.75
N ARG A 85 -15.11 27.75 15.75
CA ARG A 85 -15.53 27.05 16.97
C ARG A 85 -14.35 26.76 17.91
N VAL A 86 -13.22 26.21 17.39
CA VAL A 86 -12.06 25.89 18.23
C VAL A 86 -11.36 27.14 18.77
N ARG A 87 -11.45 28.27 18.04
CA ARG A 87 -10.97 29.57 18.55
C ARG A 87 -11.86 30.09 19.69
N GLN A 88 -13.16 29.93 19.58
CA GLN A 88 -14.12 30.36 20.60
C GLN A 88 -14.11 29.44 21.84
N TYR A 89 -13.89 28.12 21.60
CA TYR A 89 -13.86 27.08 22.63
C TYR A 89 -12.61 26.25 22.53
N PRO A 90 -11.43 26.77 22.97
CA PRO A 90 -10.11 26.12 22.74
C PRO A 90 -9.97 24.75 23.41
N ASN A 91 -10.80 24.45 24.42
CA ASN A 91 -10.80 23.20 25.17
C ASN A 91 -11.87 22.20 24.70
N ASP A 92 -12.58 22.48 23.61
CA ASP A 92 -13.55 21.56 23.01
C ASP A 92 -12.78 20.50 22.19
N ASP A 93 -12.41 19.39 22.82
CA ASP A 93 -11.68 18.28 22.19
C ASP A 93 -12.47 17.69 21.02
N LYS A 94 -13.81 17.65 21.10
CA LYS A 94 -14.67 17.16 20.01
C LYS A 94 -14.57 18.05 18.78
N ALA A 95 -14.60 19.38 18.97
CA ALA A 95 -14.44 20.30 17.85
C ALA A 95 -13.07 20.17 17.17
N TRP A 96 -12.01 19.96 17.95
CA TRP A 96 -10.68 19.69 17.40
C TRP A 96 -10.60 18.35 16.66
N ARG A 97 -11.27 17.29 17.15
CA ARG A 97 -11.36 15.99 16.42
C ARG A 97 -12.08 16.15 15.09
N TYR A 98 -13.20 16.88 15.05
CA TYR A 98 -13.91 17.17 13.81
C TYR A 98 -13.06 17.99 12.84
N LEU A 99 -12.31 18.97 13.34
CA LEU A 99 -11.41 19.77 12.52
C LEU A 99 -10.28 18.90 11.93
N ALA A 100 -9.69 18.02 12.71
CA ALA A 100 -8.67 17.07 12.24
C ALA A 100 -9.23 16.15 11.14
N SER A 101 -10.41 15.57 11.35
CA SER A 101 -11.07 14.74 10.35
C SER A 101 -11.37 15.50 9.06
N ALA A 102 -11.82 16.76 9.17
CA ALA A 102 -12.08 17.61 8.02
C ALA A 102 -10.78 17.93 7.23
N TYR A 103 -9.67 18.19 7.91
CA TYR A 103 -8.38 18.39 7.29
C TYR A 103 -7.88 17.12 6.58
N MET A 104 -8.00 15.93 7.22
CA MET A 104 -7.63 14.66 6.59
C MET A 104 -8.43 14.41 5.30
N SER A 105 -9.75 14.61 5.37
CA SER A 105 -10.64 14.45 4.20
C SER A 105 -10.38 15.50 3.11
N ALA A 106 -9.88 16.68 3.50
CA ALA A 106 -9.46 17.73 2.57
C ALA A 106 -8.04 17.53 1.99
N SER A 107 -7.38 16.41 2.33
CA SER A 107 -5.99 16.10 1.95
C SER A 107 -4.99 17.15 2.47
N ASP A 108 -5.22 17.61 3.71
CA ASP A 108 -4.34 18.52 4.44
C ASP A 108 -3.85 17.86 5.75
N PRO A 109 -2.97 16.85 5.64
CA PRO A 109 -2.52 16.06 6.78
C PRO A 109 -1.68 16.87 7.78
N ALA A 110 -1.00 17.94 7.33
CA ALA A 110 -0.19 18.78 8.20
C ALA A 110 -1.05 19.55 9.22
N ASP A 111 -2.17 20.12 8.78
CA ASP A 111 -3.09 20.81 9.69
C ASP A 111 -3.95 19.80 10.50
N ALA A 112 -4.21 18.61 9.95
CA ALA A 112 -4.79 17.52 10.72
C ALA A 112 -3.91 17.10 11.89
N ALA A 113 -2.59 16.94 11.68
CA ALA A 113 -1.64 16.61 12.74
C ALA A 113 -1.66 17.67 13.86
N LYS A 114 -1.65 18.97 13.53
CA LYS A 114 -1.73 20.05 14.50
C LYS A 114 -3.03 19.97 15.35
N ALA A 115 -4.15 19.68 14.70
CA ALA A 115 -5.42 19.55 15.38
C ALA A 115 -5.45 18.32 16.31
N LEU A 116 -4.90 17.16 15.85
CA LEU A 116 -4.78 15.95 16.67
C LEU A 116 -3.83 16.12 17.85
N ALA A 117 -2.68 16.80 17.66
CA ALA A 117 -1.78 17.14 18.76
C ALA A 117 -2.51 17.96 19.86
N LYS A 118 -3.39 18.89 19.44
CA LYS A 118 -4.22 19.64 20.38
C LYS A 118 -5.21 18.75 21.12
N VAL A 119 -5.81 17.77 20.45
CA VAL A 119 -6.71 16.79 21.11
C VAL A 119 -5.92 15.97 22.13
N ILE A 120 -4.76 15.45 21.77
CA ILE A 120 -3.89 14.66 22.67
C ILE A 120 -3.58 15.48 23.94
N ALA A 121 -3.18 16.75 23.78
CA ALA A 121 -2.91 17.63 24.89
C ALA A 121 -4.12 17.90 25.79
N LEU A 122 -5.34 17.96 25.22
CA LEU A 122 -6.58 18.21 25.98
C LEU A 122 -7.06 16.95 26.71
N VAL A 123 -6.93 15.78 26.08
CA VAL A 123 -7.39 14.51 26.66
C VAL A 123 -6.48 14.09 27.82
N GLY A 124 -5.17 14.35 27.73
CA GLY A 124 -4.19 14.11 28.80
C GLY A 124 -3.96 12.65 29.18
N LYS A 125 -4.52 11.71 28.41
CA LYS A 125 -4.34 10.26 28.57
C LYS A 125 -4.09 9.62 27.21
N THR A 126 -3.36 8.52 27.19
CA THR A 126 -3.09 7.74 25.99
C THR A 126 -4.38 7.15 25.42
N ASP A 127 -4.60 7.39 24.14
CA ASP A 127 -5.70 6.85 23.36
C ASP A 127 -5.11 6.24 22.08
N PRO A 128 -5.06 4.91 21.95
CA PRO A 128 -4.33 4.25 20.85
C PRO A 128 -4.89 4.61 19.47
N VAL A 129 -6.17 4.94 19.36
CA VAL A 129 -6.79 5.37 18.10
C VAL A 129 -6.32 6.79 17.75
N LEU A 130 -6.29 7.67 18.74
CA LEU A 130 -5.86 9.05 18.57
C LEU A 130 -4.37 9.14 18.27
N ASP A 131 -3.54 8.38 19.01
CA ASP A 131 -2.12 8.34 18.81
C ASP A 131 -1.77 7.77 17.41
N ALA A 132 -2.47 6.71 16.98
CA ALA A 132 -2.29 6.16 15.63
C ALA A 132 -2.72 7.16 14.54
N ALA A 133 -3.84 7.85 14.70
CA ALA A 133 -4.31 8.87 13.74
C ALA A 133 -3.35 10.06 13.65
N TYR A 134 -2.78 10.47 14.78
CA TYR A 134 -1.74 11.51 14.81
C TYR A 134 -0.50 11.07 14.03
N GLY A 135 0.03 9.88 14.34
CA GLY A 135 1.18 9.31 13.62
C GLY A 135 0.92 9.22 12.11
N GLU A 136 -0.26 8.75 11.70
CA GLU A 136 -0.65 8.68 10.29
C GLU A 136 -0.66 10.06 9.62
N SER A 137 -1.21 11.08 10.29
CA SER A 137 -1.22 12.45 9.78
C SER A 137 0.20 12.98 9.55
N LEU A 138 1.13 12.69 10.46
CA LEU A 138 2.54 13.07 10.33
C LEU A 138 3.22 12.36 9.14
N VAL A 139 2.94 11.07 8.94
CA VAL A 139 3.48 10.31 7.80
C VAL A 139 2.96 10.86 6.49
N LEU A 140 1.67 11.15 6.40
CA LEU A 140 1.06 11.71 5.19
C LEU A 140 1.55 13.13 4.91
N ALA A 141 1.80 13.93 5.95
CA ALA A 141 2.39 15.27 5.82
C ALA A 141 3.87 15.25 5.36
N ASN A 142 4.53 14.09 5.53
CA ASN A 142 5.92 13.84 5.12
C ASN A 142 6.03 12.94 3.88
N ASP A 143 5.07 13.00 2.96
CA ASP A 143 5.09 12.26 1.70
C ASP A 143 5.29 10.74 1.87
N GLY A 144 4.82 10.19 2.99
CA GLY A 144 4.91 8.77 3.32
C GLY A 144 6.20 8.36 4.06
N ALA A 145 7.12 9.28 4.33
CA ALA A 145 8.22 9.02 5.25
C ALA A 145 7.71 9.02 6.69
N VAL A 146 8.20 8.09 7.51
CA VAL A 146 7.82 7.99 8.92
C VAL A 146 8.80 8.77 9.77
N PRO A 147 8.46 9.99 10.25
CA PRO A 147 9.34 10.75 11.12
C PRO A 147 9.36 10.14 12.54
N ASP A 148 10.40 10.44 13.32
CA ASP A 148 10.58 9.92 14.69
C ASP A 148 9.35 10.20 15.57
N GLU A 149 8.72 11.34 15.40
CA GLU A 149 7.53 11.72 16.15
C GLU A 149 6.35 10.79 15.85
N ALA A 150 6.12 10.44 14.57
CA ALA A 150 5.11 9.46 14.17
C ALA A 150 5.46 8.07 14.71
N GLU A 151 6.73 7.65 14.61
CA GLU A 151 7.16 6.36 15.14
C GLU A 151 6.90 6.26 16.65
N ASN A 152 7.19 7.30 17.41
CA ASN A 152 6.91 7.36 18.85
C ASN A 152 5.41 7.29 19.13
N SER A 153 4.58 7.98 18.35
CA SER A 153 3.12 7.95 18.48
C SER A 153 2.55 6.54 18.23
N PHE A 154 3.04 5.85 17.21
CA PHE A 154 2.66 4.45 16.95
C PHE A 154 3.12 3.49 18.05
N LYS A 155 4.33 3.68 18.60
CA LYS A 155 4.79 2.90 19.75
C LYS A 155 3.90 3.11 20.98
N THR A 156 3.49 4.34 21.25
CA THR A 156 2.55 4.68 22.31
C THR A 156 1.20 3.99 22.10
N ALA A 157 0.69 4.01 20.88
CA ALA A 157 -0.54 3.30 20.54
C ALA A 157 -0.44 1.79 20.82
N LEU A 158 0.70 1.14 20.45
CA LEU A 158 0.91 -0.29 20.70
C LEU A 158 1.06 -0.67 22.17
N GLN A 159 1.50 0.26 23.04
CA GLN A 159 1.57 0.00 24.49
C GLN A 159 0.18 -0.22 25.10
N VAL A 160 -0.85 0.44 24.54
CA VAL A 160 -2.24 0.33 25.01
C VAL A 160 -3.02 -0.70 24.21
N ASP A 161 -2.86 -0.72 22.89
CA ASP A 161 -3.47 -1.68 21.99
C ASP A 161 -2.41 -2.39 21.14
N PRO A 162 -1.91 -3.57 21.58
CA PRO A 162 -0.93 -4.36 20.82
C PRO A 162 -1.44 -4.83 19.44
N HIS A 163 -2.77 -4.80 19.21
CA HIS A 163 -3.41 -5.19 17.96
C HIS A 163 -3.70 -4.02 17.02
N SER A 164 -3.31 -2.79 17.38
CA SER A 164 -3.51 -1.62 16.53
C SER A 164 -2.94 -1.83 15.12
N ALA A 165 -3.81 -2.05 14.15
CA ALA A 165 -3.43 -2.29 12.76
C ALA A 165 -2.65 -1.12 12.13
N PRO A 166 -3.08 0.16 12.30
CA PRO A 166 -2.31 1.29 11.77
C PRO A 166 -0.91 1.38 12.39
N ALA A 167 -0.80 1.20 13.71
CA ALA A 167 0.49 1.30 14.38
C ALA A 167 1.47 0.21 13.91
N ARG A 168 1.02 -1.05 13.79
CA ARG A 168 1.86 -2.14 13.25
C ARG A 168 2.23 -1.90 11.78
N PHE A 169 1.30 -1.39 10.98
CA PHE A 169 1.58 -1.10 9.57
C PHE A 169 2.67 -0.04 9.42
N TYR A 170 2.54 1.08 10.11
CA TYR A 170 3.47 2.20 9.97
C TYR A 170 4.81 1.95 10.68
N LEU A 171 4.85 1.20 11.79
CA LEU A 171 6.11 0.77 12.39
C LEU A 171 6.87 -0.21 11.47
N GLY A 172 6.15 -1.12 10.80
CA GLY A 172 6.75 -1.94 9.75
C GLY A 172 7.31 -1.09 8.62
N LEU A 173 6.59 -0.04 8.20
CA LEU A 173 7.05 0.90 7.18
C LEU A 173 8.30 1.66 7.64
N ALA A 174 8.34 2.15 8.88
CA ALA A 174 9.51 2.80 9.47
C ALA A 174 10.73 1.87 9.44
N ARG A 175 10.58 0.61 9.88
CA ARG A 175 11.67 -0.38 9.83
C ARG A 175 12.17 -0.61 8.39
N ALA A 176 11.25 -0.72 7.42
CA ALA A 176 11.62 -0.86 6.01
C ALA A 176 12.38 0.36 5.48
N GLN A 177 11.99 1.58 5.84
CA GLN A 177 12.68 2.82 5.46
C GLN A 177 14.09 2.90 6.08
N HIS A 178 14.28 2.35 7.27
CA HIS A 178 15.59 2.22 7.92
C HIS A 178 16.38 0.97 7.48
N HIS A 179 15.97 0.28 6.43
CA HIS A 179 16.58 -0.95 5.92
C HIS A 179 16.62 -2.12 6.91
N ASP A 180 15.85 -2.05 8.00
CA ASP A 180 15.62 -3.17 8.91
C ASP A 180 14.47 -4.03 8.40
N ASN A 181 14.75 -4.74 7.30
CA ASN A 181 13.75 -5.53 6.60
C ASN A 181 13.23 -6.69 7.48
N ALA A 182 14.04 -7.20 8.38
CA ALA A 182 13.64 -8.30 9.27
C ALA A 182 12.56 -7.83 10.26
N ALA A 183 12.77 -6.69 10.91
CA ALA A 183 11.77 -6.12 11.82
C ALA A 183 10.52 -5.65 11.06
N ALA A 184 10.66 -5.09 9.86
CA ALA A 184 9.53 -4.71 9.02
C ALA A 184 8.63 -5.91 8.73
N LEU A 185 9.21 -7.04 8.32
CA LEU A 185 8.50 -8.28 8.04
C LEU A 185 7.80 -8.83 9.29
N GLN A 186 8.41 -8.73 10.49
CA GLN A 186 7.77 -9.16 11.73
C GLN A 186 6.50 -8.36 12.05
N TYR A 187 6.54 -7.02 11.93
CA TYR A 187 5.36 -6.19 12.13
C TYR A 187 4.24 -6.53 11.15
N TRP A 188 4.57 -6.68 9.86
CA TRP A 188 3.56 -6.96 8.84
C TRP A 188 3.04 -8.39 8.87
N GLN A 189 3.86 -9.38 9.25
CA GLN A 189 3.39 -10.76 9.49
C GLN A 189 2.41 -10.83 10.66
N SER A 190 2.73 -10.15 11.77
CA SER A 190 1.81 -10.09 12.93
C SER A 190 0.48 -9.41 12.57
N LEU A 191 0.52 -8.40 11.71
CA LEU A 191 -0.68 -7.72 11.23
C LEU A 191 -1.50 -8.62 10.28
N LEU A 192 -0.85 -9.35 9.37
CA LEU A 192 -1.51 -10.29 8.46
C LEU A 192 -2.29 -11.39 9.20
N ALA A 193 -1.83 -11.80 10.38
CA ALA A 193 -2.51 -12.83 11.18
C ALA A 193 -3.87 -12.34 11.73
N ASP A 194 -4.05 -11.01 11.87
CA ASP A 194 -5.23 -10.44 12.50
C ASP A 194 -6.24 -9.85 11.49
N ILE A 195 -5.87 -9.74 10.21
CA ILE A 195 -6.74 -9.14 9.19
C ILE A 195 -7.30 -10.20 8.23
N PRO A 196 -8.55 -10.03 7.75
CA PRO A 196 -9.15 -10.93 6.78
C PRO A 196 -8.35 -11.00 5.47
N ALA A 197 -8.25 -12.20 4.89
CA ALA A 197 -7.47 -12.44 3.68
C ALA A 197 -8.02 -11.72 2.43
N ASP A 198 -9.31 -11.39 2.43
CA ASP A 198 -10.01 -10.66 1.36
C ASP A 198 -9.92 -9.13 1.50
N SER A 199 -9.32 -8.63 2.57
CA SER A 199 -9.18 -7.20 2.80
C SER A 199 -8.16 -6.56 1.83
N SER A 200 -8.40 -5.32 1.43
CA SER A 200 -7.45 -4.55 0.61
C SER A 200 -6.09 -4.36 1.31
N LEU A 201 -6.09 -4.24 2.63
CA LEU A 201 -4.87 -4.12 3.42
C LEU A 201 -4.03 -5.40 3.37
N HIS A 202 -4.67 -6.58 3.36
CA HIS A 202 -3.97 -7.85 3.20
C HIS A 202 -3.14 -7.88 1.91
N GLN A 203 -3.76 -7.50 0.77
CA GLN A 203 -3.06 -7.44 -0.51
C GLN A 203 -1.90 -6.43 -0.52
N VAL A 204 -2.11 -5.26 0.09
CA VAL A 204 -1.05 -4.25 0.23
C VAL A 204 0.13 -4.79 1.02
N LEU A 205 -0.12 -5.47 2.14
CA LEU A 205 0.94 -6.06 2.97
C LEU A 205 1.71 -7.15 2.24
N VAL A 206 1.01 -8.08 1.60
CA VAL A 206 1.63 -9.15 0.80
C VAL A 206 2.55 -8.56 -0.27
N ASN A 207 2.08 -7.55 -1.00
CA ASN A 207 2.88 -6.88 -2.03
C ASN A 207 4.11 -6.15 -1.43
N LYS A 208 3.95 -5.42 -0.31
CA LYS A 208 5.07 -4.74 0.36
C LYS A 208 6.12 -5.74 0.86
N MET A 209 5.69 -6.85 1.45
CA MET A 209 6.58 -7.90 1.93
C MET A 209 7.32 -8.57 0.78
N ALA A 210 6.65 -8.85 -0.34
CA ALA A 210 7.27 -9.39 -1.55
C ALA A 210 8.32 -8.43 -2.13
N MET A 211 8.04 -7.13 -2.17
CA MET A 211 9.00 -6.11 -2.62
C MET A 211 10.23 -6.05 -1.71
N LEU A 212 10.06 -6.06 -0.38
CA LEU A 212 11.18 -6.06 0.56
C LEU A 212 12.06 -7.30 0.41
N THR A 213 11.46 -8.48 0.26
CA THR A 213 12.21 -9.71 0.05
C THR A 213 12.97 -9.72 -1.27
N SER A 214 12.41 -9.14 -2.34
CA SER A 214 13.09 -9.03 -3.62
C SER A 214 14.23 -8.00 -3.60
N GLN A 215 14.08 -6.88 -2.92
CA GLN A 215 15.09 -5.83 -2.81
C GLN A 215 16.28 -6.21 -1.92
N SER A 216 16.04 -7.04 -0.91
CA SER A 216 17.07 -7.48 0.03
C SER A 216 18.13 -8.40 -0.61
N GLY A 217 17.98 -8.74 -1.91
CA GLY A 217 18.93 -9.65 -2.60
C GLY A 217 19.12 -10.98 -1.88
N GLY A 218 18.37 -11.19 -0.83
CA GLY A 218 18.40 -12.30 0.08
C GLY A 218 17.00 -12.61 0.59
N MET A 219 16.44 -13.70 0.10
CA MET A 219 15.55 -14.48 0.93
C MET A 219 16.14 -14.59 2.33
N PRO A 220 15.30 -14.67 3.42
CA PRO A 220 15.81 -15.01 4.74
C PRO A 220 16.84 -16.13 4.60
N ALA A 221 17.93 -16.10 5.36
CA ALA A 221 18.96 -17.12 5.28
C ALA A 221 18.30 -18.50 5.28
N GLY A 222 18.25 -19.15 4.10
CA GLY A 222 17.49 -20.38 3.87
C GLY A 222 16.34 -20.31 2.85
N GLY A 223 16.05 -19.13 2.25
CA GLY A 223 15.04 -19.00 1.17
C GLY A 223 13.59 -19.26 1.59
N PRO A 224 12.65 -19.42 0.61
CA PRO A 224 11.26 -19.77 0.87
C PRO A 224 11.14 -21.04 1.71
N MET A 225 12.07 -21.97 1.55
CA MET A 225 12.13 -23.19 2.33
C MET A 225 12.30 -22.94 3.83
N ALA A 226 13.07 -21.92 4.24
CA ALA A 226 13.22 -21.60 5.68
C ALA A 226 11.92 -21.03 6.27
N MET A 227 11.17 -20.23 5.50
CA MET A 227 9.86 -19.73 5.93
C MET A 227 8.85 -20.88 6.07
N VAL A 228 8.84 -21.79 5.10
CA VAL A 228 7.99 -22.97 5.13
C VAL A 228 8.39 -23.91 6.27
N ALA A 229 9.69 -24.08 6.52
CA ALA A 229 10.19 -24.88 7.65
C ALA A 229 9.79 -24.27 9.01
N LYS A 230 9.82 -22.93 9.14
CA LYS A 230 9.34 -22.23 10.34
C LYS A 230 7.84 -22.42 10.54
N LEU A 231 7.03 -22.30 9.48
CA LEU A 231 5.58 -22.56 9.54
C LEU A 231 5.32 -24.02 9.93
N ALA A 232 6.04 -24.98 9.34
CA ALA A 232 5.95 -26.39 9.70
C ALA A 232 6.29 -26.65 11.18
N ALA A 233 7.31 -25.96 11.72
CA ALA A 233 7.67 -26.05 13.14
C ALA A 233 6.58 -25.47 14.05
N GLN A 234 5.98 -24.35 13.67
CA GLN A 234 4.87 -23.73 14.41
C GLN A 234 3.65 -24.66 14.45
N LEU A 235 3.29 -25.29 13.33
CA LEU A 235 2.16 -26.21 13.25
C LEU A 235 2.40 -27.52 13.99
N LYS A 236 3.65 -27.94 14.18
CA LYS A 236 3.98 -29.05 15.09
C LYS A 236 3.77 -28.67 16.55
N ALA A 237 4.03 -27.41 16.92
CA ALA A 237 3.82 -26.91 18.29
C ALA A 237 2.34 -26.60 18.57
N ASP A 238 1.60 -26.09 17.59
CA ASP A 238 0.16 -25.84 17.64
C ASP A 238 -0.55 -26.51 16.44
N PRO A 239 -0.94 -27.79 16.55
CA PRO A 239 -1.57 -28.55 15.48
C PRO A 239 -2.99 -28.10 15.13
N ASN A 240 -3.64 -27.27 15.97
CA ASN A 240 -5.04 -26.90 15.83
C ASN A 240 -5.27 -25.73 14.83
N ASN A 241 -4.22 -25.22 14.20
CA ASN A 241 -4.33 -24.19 13.19
C ASN A 241 -4.58 -24.78 11.79
N GLY A 242 -5.85 -25.05 11.46
CA GLY A 242 -6.25 -25.66 10.18
C GLY A 242 -5.89 -24.83 8.95
N LEU A 243 -6.04 -23.50 9.04
CA LEU A 243 -5.65 -22.58 7.94
C LEU A 243 -4.13 -22.59 7.72
N GLY A 244 -3.36 -22.68 8.81
CA GLY A 244 -1.91 -22.79 8.72
C GLY A 244 -1.47 -24.08 8.00
N TRP A 245 -2.16 -25.20 8.22
CA TRP A 245 -1.90 -26.44 7.49
C TRP A 245 -2.19 -26.30 5.99
N LEU A 246 -3.31 -25.67 5.60
CA LEU A 246 -3.62 -25.40 4.18
C LEU A 246 -2.56 -24.49 3.53
N GLN A 247 -2.08 -23.49 4.24
CA GLN A 247 -0.99 -22.63 3.79
C GLN A 247 0.32 -23.41 3.60
N LEU A 248 0.65 -24.30 4.54
CA LEU A 248 1.84 -25.14 4.47
C LEU A 248 1.81 -26.08 3.26
N VAL A 249 0.68 -26.73 3.02
CA VAL A 249 0.47 -27.62 1.86
C VAL A 249 0.67 -26.85 0.55
N ARG A 250 0.00 -25.71 0.41
CA ARG A 250 0.13 -24.86 -0.78
C ARG A 250 1.55 -24.34 -0.96
N ALA A 251 2.23 -23.96 0.12
CA ALA A 251 3.60 -23.45 0.06
C ALA A 251 4.58 -24.54 -0.41
N TYR A 252 4.45 -25.77 0.07
CA TYR A 252 5.26 -26.90 -0.42
C TYR A 252 4.98 -27.20 -1.90
N HIS A 253 3.72 -27.18 -2.34
CA HIS A 253 3.35 -27.40 -3.73
C HIS A 253 3.98 -26.34 -4.66
N VAL A 254 3.84 -25.05 -4.33
CA VAL A 254 4.44 -23.95 -5.09
C VAL A 254 5.96 -24.06 -5.20
N LEU A 255 6.61 -24.68 -4.20
CA LEU A 255 8.05 -24.94 -4.20
C LEU A 255 8.45 -26.23 -4.94
N GLY A 256 7.48 -26.96 -5.51
CA GLY A 256 7.71 -28.25 -6.16
C GLY A 256 8.02 -29.40 -5.20
N GLU A 257 7.75 -29.21 -3.90
CA GLU A 257 8.00 -30.18 -2.85
C GLU A 257 6.71 -31.00 -2.54
N ASP A 258 6.15 -31.61 -3.56
CA ASP A 258 4.84 -32.29 -3.49
C ASP A 258 4.80 -33.41 -2.45
N ASP A 259 5.91 -34.14 -2.22
CA ASP A 259 5.99 -35.15 -1.18
C ASP A 259 5.82 -34.54 0.22
N LYS A 260 6.40 -33.36 0.46
CA LYS A 260 6.24 -32.64 1.73
C LYS A 260 4.84 -32.06 1.85
N ALA A 261 4.23 -31.60 0.75
CA ALA A 261 2.85 -31.13 0.74
C ALA A 261 1.89 -32.25 1.15
N ARG A 262 2.05 -33.47 0.58
CA ARG A 262 1.24 -34.64 0.95
C ARG A 262 1.48 -35.07 2.40
N ALA A 263 2.73 -35.04 2.87
CA ALA A 263 3.05 -35.35 4.27
C ALA A 263 2.40 -34.36 5.25
N ALA A 264 2.42 -33.06 4.93
CA ALA A 264 1.76 -32.01 5.72
C ALA A 264 0.23 -32.21 5.72
N LEU A 265 -0.36 -32.56 4.60
CA LEU A 265 -1.80 -32.85 4.47
C LEU A 265 -2.22 -34.03 5.36
N ASN A 266 -1.43 -35.10 5.41
CA ASN A 266 -1.68 -36.25 6.26
C ASN A 266 -1.58 -35.90 7.76
N GLN A 267 -0.62 -35.07 8.14
CA GLN A 267 -0.52 -34.57 9.53
C GLN A 267 -1.73 -33.69 9.88
N ALA A 268 -2.16 -32.80 8.98
CA ALA A 268 -3.34 -31.97 9.16
C ALA A 268 -4.61 -32.82 9.36
N ARG A 269 -4.82 -33.82 8.51
CA ARG A 269 -5.96 -34.76 8.66
C ARG A 269 -5.95 -35.50 10.00
N THR A 270 -4.78 -35.85 10.48
CA THR A 270 -4.64 -36.49 11.78
C THR A 270 -5.01 -35.55 12.91
N ALA A 271 -4.56 -34.29 12.86
CA ALA A 271 -4.89 -33.26 13.84
C ALA A 271 -6.39 -32.91 13.86
N PHE A 272 -7.04 -32.93 12.70
CA PHE A 272 -8.44 -32.52 12.53
C PHE A 272 -9.41 -33.70 12.32
N LYS A 273 -9.08 -34.90 12.83
CA LYS A 273 -9.83 -36.14 12.61
C LYS A 273 -11.34 -36.08 12.98
N GLY A 274 -11.72 -35.14 13.87
CA GLY A 274 -13.11 -34.92 14.29
C GLY A 274 -13.81 -33.74 13.63
N ASN A 275 -13.12 -32.97 12.78
CA ASN A 275 -13.65 -31.75 12.16
C ASN A 275 -13.95 -31.99 10.67
N LYS A 276 -15.23 -32.25 10.33
CA LYS A 276 -15.66 -32.58 8.97
C LYS A 276 -15.41 -31.45 7.97
N ASP A 277 -15.57 -30.19 8.39
CA ASP A 277 -15.40 -29.02 7.51
C ASP A 277 -13.94 -28.84 7.13
N MET A 278 -13.02 -28.99 8.11
CA MET A 278 -11.59 -28.93 7.83
C MET A 278 -11.10 -30.11 6.99
N LEU A 279 -11.64 -31.33 7.21
CA LEU A 279 -11.32 -32.48 6.38
C LEU A 279 -11.74 -32.25 4.92
N ALA A 280 -12.92 -31.68 4.67
CA ALA A 280 -13.37 -31.33 3.32
C ALA A 280 -12.47 -30.26 2.66
N ALA A 281 -11.98 -29.29 3.44
CA ALA A 281 -11.01 -28.30 2.93
C ALA A 281 -9.67 -28.95 2.56
N PHE A 282 -9.19 -29.91 3.35
CA PHE A 282 -7.98 -30.67 3.04
C PHE A 282 -8.15 -31.56 1.81
N ASP A 283 -9.32 -32.17 1.62
CA ASP A 283 -9.63 -32.96 0.43
C ASP A 283 -9.67 -32.10 -0.86
N THR A 284 -10.08 -30.83 -0.71
CA THR A 284 -10.02 -29.88 -1.80
C THR A 284 -8.57 -29.52 -2.13
N ALA A 285 -7.77 -29.22 -1.09
CA ALA A 285 -6.35 -28.92 -1.27
C ALA A 285 -5.55 -30.08 -1.88
N GLU A 286 -5.93 -31.33 -1.63
CA GLU A 286 -5.30 -32.51 -2.25
C GLU A 286 -5.55 -32.57 -3.77
N LYS A 287 -6.73 -32.20 -4.23
CA LYS A 287 -7.04 -32.15 -5.67
C LYS A 287 -6.21 -31.11 -6.42
N ASP A 288 -5.82 -30.04 -5.73
CA ASP A 288 -4.98 -28.98 -6.30
C ASP A 288 -3.51 -29.42 -6.44
N LEU A 289 -3.10 -30.56 -5.84
CA LEU A 289 -1.76 -31.15 -5.96
C LEU A 289 -1.60 -32.08 -7.17
N HIS A 290 -2.64 -32.22 -7.99
CA HIS A 290 -2.67 -33.06 -9.22
C HIS A 290 -2.91 -32.18 -10.46
#